data_9d9820314500638ffcfd124b16237cff
#
_entry.id   9d9820314500638ffcfd124b16237cff
#
_cell.length_a   1.000
_cell.length_b   1.000
_cell.length_c   1.000
_cell.angle_alpha   90.00
_cell.angle_beta   90.00
_cell.angle_gamma   90.00
#
_symmetry.space_group_name_H-M   'P 1'
#
loop_
_entity.id
_entity.type
_entity.pdbx_description
1 polymer ?
#
loop_
_entity_poly.entity_id
_entity_poly.type
_entity_poly.pdbx_seq_one_letter_code
_entity_poly.pdbx_strand_id
1 'polypeptide(L)'
;EILWRSIAKECGEETLTMIAYYEEGFFNNEGVLKALTHIKEIADKGYLLEGTVGMNHTESQTEMMLGKAAFITNGTWMENEMQDAPREDGFEFAMAPIPTENADDVHYVFDSCEQFSIPAAAKNQELAKEFLRFLYSDESVSAFAEASGALYATKSAREVAKDKLSTAIYNMYGIYDEANASSLIMSFSAVPADCKINPKDEIFNPITSVMNDEMTVVEWAQNVEDAFAQIRADQEAAK
;
A
#
# COMPACT_ATOMS: atom_id res chain seq x y z
N GLU A 1 1.05 -3.14 -2.51
CA GLU A 1 0.27 -3.37 -1.29
C GLU A 1 0.08 -4.85 -0.98
N ILE A 2 -0.46 -5.66 -1.91
CA ILE A 2 -0.68 -7.11 -1.70
C ILE A 2 0.62 -7.82 -1.29
N LEU A 3 1.76 -7.46 -1.90
CA LEU A 3 3.06 -8.06 -1.61
C LEU A 3 3.47 -7.88 -0.15
N TRP A 4 3.36 -6.66 0.39
CA TRP A 4 3.75 -6.39 1.77
C TRP A 4 2.90 -7.14 2.78
N ARG A 5 1.60 -7.23 2.53
CA ARG A 5 0.68 -8.02 3.35
C ARG A 5 0.98 -9.51 3.29
N SER A 6 1.31 -10.03 2.09
CA SER A 6 1.71 -11.43 1.93
C SER A 6 3.02 -11.73 2.66
N ILE A 7 4.01 -10.84 2.59
CA ILE A 7 5.27 -10.99 3.34
C ILE A 7 5.00 -10.93 4.85
N ALA A 8 4.22 -9.97 5.33
CA ALA A 8 3.89 -9.88 6.76
C ALA A 8 3.17 -11.13 7.26
N LYS A 9 2.26 -11.70 6.46
CA LYS A 9 1.58 -12.95 6.78
C LYS A 9 2.53 -14.13 6.92
N GLU A 10 3.48 -14.28 5.99
CA GLU A 10 4.40 -15.44 5.97
C GLU A 10 5.60 -15.30 6.93
N CYS A 11 6.04 -14.08 7.18
CA CYS A 11 7.30 -13.81 7.90
C CYS A 11 7.14 -12.94 9.15
N GLY A 12 5.96 -12.34 9.38
CA GLY A 12 5.75 -11.31 10.41
C GLY A 12 6.17 -9.90 9.97
N GLU A 13 5.68 -8.90 10.70
CA GLU A 13 5.92 -7.48 10.39
C GLU A 13 7.39 -7.07 10.53
N GLU A 14 8.15 -7.73 11.43
CA GLU A 14 9.56 -7.43 11.63
C GLU A 14 10.39 -7.62 10.35
N THR A 15 10.04 -8.61 9.53
CA THR A 15 10.69 -8.84 8.22
C THR A 15 10.55 -7.64 7.30
N LEU A 16 9.40 -6.95 7.30
CA LEU A 16 9.24 -5.72 6.51
C LEU A 16 10.16 -4.59 6.99
N THR A 17 10.36 -4.49 8.29
CA THR A 17 11.32 -3.53 8.85
C THR A 17 12.74 -3.83 8.36
N MET A 18 13.16 -5.08 8.39
CA MET A 18 14.48 -5.49 7.90
C MET A 18 14.64 -5.25 6.40
N ILE A 19 13.61 -5.54 5.61
CA ILE A 19 13.57 -5.21 4.16
C ILE A 19 13.65 -3.69 3.95
N ALA A 20 12.95 -2.89 4.75
CA ALA A 20 12.95 -1.44 4.66
C ALA A 20 14.33 -0.81 4.94
N TYR A 21 15.16 -1.48 5.73
CA TYR A 21 16.54 -1.08 6.04
C TYR A 21 17.59 -1.81 5.17
N TYR A 22 17.13 -2.58 4.18
CA TYR A 22 18.01 -3.31 3.24
C TYR A 22 18.88 -4.37 3.91
N GLU A 23 18.43 -4.96 5.02
CA GLU A 23 19.19 -5.98 5.74
C GLU A 23 19.41 -7.23 4.88
N GLU A 24 20.62 -7.80 4.97
CA GLU A 24 21.05 -8.91 4.13
C GLU A 24 20.24 -10.19 4.39
N GLY A 25 19.78 -10.83 3.31
CA GLY A 25 19.09 -12.12 3.34
C GLY A 25 17.61 -12.04 3.75
N PHE A 26 17.04 -10.84 3.91
CA PHE A 26 15.64 -10.72 4.27
C PHE A 26 14.71 -10.78 3.08
N PHE A 27 15.14 -10.37 1.89
CA PHE A 27 14.25 -10.40 0.72
C PHE A 27 14.27 -11.76 -0.01
N ASN A 28 15.26 -12.60 0.20
CA ASN A 28 15.36 -13.93 -0.42
C ASN A 28 15.19 -15.10 0.57
N ASN A 29 14.67 -14.85 1.79
CA ASN A 29 14.36 -15.93 2.73
C ASN A 29 13.17 -16.78 2.28
N GLU A 30 13.00 -17.96 2.85
CA GLU A 30 11.97 -18.93 2.47
C GLU A 30 10.54 -18.36 2.55
N GLY A 31 10.22 -17.58 3.57
CA GLY A 31 8.90 -17.00 3.75
C GLY A 31 8.60 -15.91 2.72
N VAL A 32 9.59 -15.06 2.39
CA VAL A 32 9.45 -14.07 1.31
C VAL A 32 9.28 -14.77 -0.03
N LEU A 33 10.07 -15.80 -0.33
CA LEU A 33 9.91 -16.60 -1.55
C LEU A 33 8.51 -17.21 -1.65
N LYS A 34 7.93 -17.67 -0.53
CA LYS A 34 6.56 -18.16 -0.49
C LYS A 34 5.56 -17.04 -0.79
N ALA A 35 5.73 -15.84 -0.21
CA ALA A 35 4.88 -14.68 -0.49
C ALA A 35 4.95 -14.25 -1.97
N LEU A 36 6.14 -14.23 -2.57
CA LEU A 36 6.33 -13.95 -4.00
C LEU A 36 5.68 -15.03 -4.87
N THR A 37 5.75 -16.29 -4.46
CA THR A 37 5.11 -17.41 -5.16
C THR A 37 3.59 -17.24 -5.18
N HIS A 38 2.97 -16.79 -4.10
CA HIS A 38 1.53 -16.49 -4.08
C HIS A 38 1.14 -15.44 -5.12
N ILE A 39 1.98 -14.42 -5.34
CA ILE A 39 1.75 -13.41 -6.39
C ILE A 39 1.79 -14.07 -7.78
N LYS A 40 2.77 -14.95 -8.03
CA LYS A 40 2.87 -15.71 -9.28
C LYS A 40 1.65 -16.64 -9.49
N GLU A 41 1.20 -17.32 -8.45
CA GLU A 41 0.06 -18.22 -8.52
C GLU A 41 -1.24 -17.54 -8.95
N ILE A 42 -1.43 -16.25 -8.67
CA ILE A 42 -2.60 -15.49 -9.15
C ILE A 42 -2.63 -15.49 -10.69
N ALA A 43 -1.47 -15.29 -11.32
CA ALA A 43 -1.35 -15.36 -12.78
C ALA A 43 -1.49 -16.80 -13.30
N ASP A 44 -0.78 -17.77 -12.70
CA ASP A 44 -0.75 -19.17 -13.13
C ASP A 44 -2.13 -19.84 -13.08
N LYS A 45 -2.95 -19.44 -12.11
CA LYS A 45 -4.34 -19.95 -11.96
C LYS A 45 -5.34 -19.21 -12.84
N GLY A 46 -4.90 -18.24 -13.62
CA GLY A 46 -5.77 -17.48 -14.53
C GLY A 46 -6.78 -16.57 -13.80
N TYR A 47 -6.41 -16.05 -12.61
CA TYR A 47 -7.27 -15.15 -11.83
C TYR A 47 -7.15 -13.69 -12.24
N LEU A 48 -6.18 -13.35 -13.09
CA LEU A 48 -6.04 -12.00 -13.63
C LEU A 48 -7.01 -11.79 -14.81
N LEU A 49 -7.60 -10.62 -14.86
CA LEU A 49 -8.35 -10.17 -16.03
C LEU A 49 -7.40 -10.14 -17.25
N GLU A 50 -7.89 -10.61 -18.40
CA GLU A 50 -7.12 -10.56 -19.65
C GLU A 50 -6.63 -9.13 -19.95
N GLY A 51 -5.35 -8.99 -20.24
CA GLY A 51 -4.72 -7.70 -20.50
C GLY A 51 -4.25 -6.92 -19.25
N THR A 52 -4.49 -7.41 -18.03
CA THR A 52 -4.11 -6.74 -16.77
C THR A 52 -2.67 -6.24 -16.75
N VAL A 53 -1.73 -7.01 -17.29
CA VAL A 53 -0.31 -6.67 -17.31
C VAL A 53 0.00 -5.40 -18.11
N GLY A 54 -0.84 -5.09 -19.11
CA GLY A 54 -0.70 -3.89 -19.95
C GLY A 54 -1.53 -2.70 -19.49
N MET A 55 -2.38 -2.86 -18.47
CA MET A 55 -3.27 -1.78 -18.00
C MET A 55 -2.53 -0.81 -17.09
N ASN A 56 -2.81 0.47 -17.26
CA ASN A 56 -2.44 1.47 -16.27
C ASN A 56 -3.44 1.49 -15.10
N HIS A 57 -3.14 2.31 -14.09
CA HIS A 57 -3.93 2.43 -12.87
C HIS A 57 -5.42 2.72 -13.14
N THR A 58 -5.71 3.75 -13.92
CA THR A 58 -7.08 4.18 -14.24
C THR A 58 -7.84 3.15 -15.08
N GLU A 59 -7.17 2.49 -16.03
CA GLU A 59 -7.76 1.42 -16.83
C GLU A 59 -8.19 0.24 -15.97
N SER A 60 -7.33 -0.22 -15.05
CA SER A 60 -7.66 -1.33 -14.15
C SER A 60 -8.83 -1.01 -13.21
N GLN A 61 -8.91 0.21 -12.71
CA GLN A 61 -10.03 0.69 -11.90
C GLN A 61 -11.34 0.71 -12.72
N THR A 62 -11.27 1.21 -13.96
CA THR A 62 -12.43 1.25 -14.86
C THR A 62 -12.96 -0.15 -15.18
N GLU A 63 -12.07 -1.10 -15.49
CA GLU A 63 -12.47 -2.48 -15.77
C GLU A 63 -13.16 -3.16 -14.57
N MET A 64 -12.70 -2.89 -13.35
CA MET A 64 -13.36 -3.36 -12.13
C MET A 64 -14.75 -2.72 -11.98
N MET A 65 -14.87 -1.40 -12.17
CA MET A 65 -16.15 -0.68 -12.05
C MET A 65 -17.17 -1.09 -13.13
N LEU A 66 -16.72 -1.59 -14.28
CA LEU A 66 -17.55 -2.18 -15.33
C LEU A 66 -17.89 -3.65 -15.09
N GLY A 67 -17.65 -4.18 -13.88
CA GLY A 67 -18.02 -5.53 -13.47
C GLY A 67 -17.15 -6.64 -14.07
N LYS A 68 -16.00 -6.33 -14.70
CA LYS A 68 -15.15 -7.34 -15.33
C LYS A 68 -14.16 -7.99 -14.37
N ALA A 69 -13.92 -7.39 -13.20
CA ALA A 69 -13.13 -7.96 -12.12
C ALA A 69 -13.86 -7.80 -10.79
N ALA A 70 -13.83 -8.83 -9.95
CA ALA A 70 -14.48 -8.81 -8.64
C ALA A 70 -13.67 -8.05 -7.59
N PHE A 71 -12.34 -7.99 -7.76
CA PHE A 71 -11.42 -7.37 -6.81
C PHE A 71 -10.32 -6.59 -7.54
N ILE A 72 -9.88 -5.53 -6.89
CA ILE A 72 -8.69 -4.77 -7.26
C ILE A 72 -7.91 -4.43 -5.98
N THR A 73 -6.58 -4.46 -6.03
CA THR A 73 -5.76 -3.93 -4.95
C THR A 73 -5.69 -2.41 -5.07
N ASN A 74 -6.41 -1.71 -4.19
CA ASN A 74 -6.52 -0.26 -4.22
C ASN A 74 -6.76 0.28 -2.80
N GLY A 75 -7.12 1.56 -2.67
CA GLY A 75 -7.35 2.23 -1.41
C GLY A 75 -8.66 3.04 -1.37
N THR A 76 -8.90 3.66 -0.23
CA THR A 76 -10.12 4.44 0.06
C THR A 76 -10.32 5.65 -0.85
N TRP A 77 -9.27 6.10 -1.54
CA TRP A 77 -9.33 7.21 -2.51
C TRP A 77 -10.05 6.88 -3.81
N MET A 78 -10.22 5.59 -4.14
CA MET A 78 -10.72 5.12 -5.44
C MET A 78 -12.11 5.68 -5.77
N GLU A 79 -13.01 5.77 -4.80
CA GLU A 79 -14.36 6.30 -5.03
C GLU A 79 -14.34 7.74 -5.54
N ASN A 80 -13.53 8.60 -4.91
CA ASN A 80 -13.42 10.00 -5.31
C ASN A 80 -12.61 10.19 -6.59
N GLU A 81 -11.52 9.44 -6.74
CA GLU A 81 -10.68 9.47 -7.94
C GLU A 81 -11.48 9.10 -9.20
N MET A 82 -12.40 8.16 -9.05
CA MET A 82 -13.17 7.60 -10.15
C MET A 82 -14.63 8.09 -10.19
N GLN A 83 -14.97 9.20 -9.51
CA GLN A 83 -16.35 9.66 -9.37
C GLN A 83 -17.09 9.86 -10.70
N ASP A 84 -16.38 10.35 -11.73
CA ASP A 84 -16.91 10.64 -13.05
C ASP A 84 -16.69 9.49 -14.07
N ALA A 85 -16.07 8.39 -13.65
CA ALA A 85 -15.78 7.27 -14.51
C ALA A 85 -17.02 6.39 -14.73
N PRO A 86 -17.14 5.75 -15.92
CA PRO A 86 -18.24 4.83 -16.21
C PRO A 86 -18.22 3.64 -15.24
N ARG A 87 -19.41 3.21 -14.84
CA ARG A 87 -19.59 2.07 -13.96
C ARG A 87 -20.83 1.27 -14.32
N GLU A 88 -20.88 0.02 -13.91
CA GLU A 88 -22.07 -0.82 -14.07
C GLU A 88 -23.21 -0.31 -13.19
N ASP A 89 -24.44 -0.51 -13.65
CA ASP A 89 -25.64 -0.14 -12.88
C ASP A 89 -25.69 -0.91 -11.55
N GLY A 90 -25.82 -0.17 -10.44
CA GLY A 90 -25.83 -0.75 -9.10
C GLY A 90 -24.44 -1.06 -8.53
N PHE A 91 -23.37 -0.66 -9.19
CA PHE A 91 -22.02 -0.79 -8.65
C PHE A 91 -21.84 0.01 -7.36
N GLU A 92 -21.35 -0.64 -6.33
CA GLU A 92 -20.98 -0.03 -5.03
C GLU A 92 -19.57 -0.44 -4.64
N PHE A 93 -18.82 0.50 -4.08
CA PHE A 93 -17.50 0.22 -3.53
C PHE A 93 -17.61 -0.48 -2.18
N ALA A 94 -16.74 -1.45 -1.96
CA ALA A 94 -16.52 -2.08 -0.67
C ALA A 94 -15.04 -2.39 -0.49
N MET A 95 -14.59 -2.58 0.74
CA MET A 95 -13.22 -2.99 1.05
C MET A 95 -13.25 -4.27 1.86
N ALA A 96 -12.33 -5.17 1.54
CA ALA A 96 -12.09 -6.39 2.29
C ALA A 96 -10.58 -6.56 2.55
N PRO A 97 -10.19 -7.15 3.68
CA PRO A 97 -8.80 -7.55 3.89
C PRO A 97 -8.42 -8.66 2.90
N ILE A 98 -7.11 -8.86 2.71
CA ILE A 98 -6.63 -10.03 1.98
C ILE A 98 -7.04 -11.29 2.75
N PRO A 99 -7.62 -12.32 2.08
CA PRO A 99 -8.02 -13.55 2.71
C PRO A 99 -6.86 -14.25 3.44
N THR A 100 -7.15 -14.84 4.57
CA THR A 100 -6.23 -15.65 5.38
C THR A 100 -6.66 -17.11 5.37
N GLU A 101 -5.78 -18.02 5.81
CA GLU A 101 -6.10 -19.46 5.84
C GLU A 101 -7.08 -19.80 6.97
N ASN A 102 -6.95 -19.11 8.12
CA ASN A 102 -7.80 -19.34 9.28
C ASN A 102 -8.49 -18.04 9.70
N ALA A 103 -9.67 -18.17 10.29
CA ALA A 103 -10.46 -17.01 10.74
C ALA A 103 -9.79 -16.20 11.87
N ASP A 104 -8.87 -16.81 12.61
CA ASP A 104 -8.15 -16.17 13.71
C ASP A 104 -6.79 -15.57 13.28
N ASP A 105 -6.41 -15.72 12.01
CA ASP A 105 -5.17 -15.14 11.47
C ASP A 105 -5.27 -13.60 11.45
N VAL A 106 -4.13 -12.93 11.56
CA VAL A 106 -4.07 -11.47 11.48
C VAL A 106 -4.42 -10.99 10.07
N HIS A 107 -5.37 -10.08 9.98
CA HIS A 107 -5.75 -9.38 8.76
C HIS A 107 -4.92 -8.09 8.65
N TYR A 108 -3.86 -8.12 7.89
CA TYR A 108 -3.03 -6.94 7.66
C TYR A 108 -3.72 -5.95 6.73
N VAL A 109 -3.91 -4.74 7.22
CA VAL A 109 -4.41 -3.59 6.47
C VAL A 109 -3.23 -2.68 6.15
N PHE A 110 -2.93 -2.52 4.86
CA PHE A 110 -1.80 -1.66 4.46
C PHE A 110 -2.21 -0.20 4.50
N ASP A 111 -1.56 0.57 5.37
CA ASP A 111 -1.79 1.99 5.53
C ASP A 111 -0.80 2.81 4.70
N SER A 112 -1.32 3.78 3.96
CA SER A 112 -0.55 4.81 3.30
C SER A 112 -0.98 6.16 3.87
N CYS A 113 -0.15 6.74 4.72
CA CYS A 113 -0.42 8.03 5.35
C CYS A 113 0.46 9.12 4.78
N GLU A 114 -0.15 10.21 4.34
CA GLU A 114 0.56 11.45 4.04
C GLU A 114 1.05 12.11 5.33
N GLN A 115 2.24 12.69 5.28
CA GLN A 115 2.89 13.24 6.45
C GLN A 115 3.09 14.75 6.33
N PHE A 116 2.83 15.45 7.42
CA PHE A 116 3.17 16.87 7.54
C PHE A 116 4.41 17.06 8.39
N SER A 117 5.36 17.84 7.92
CA SER A 117 6.56 18.18 8.67
C SER A 117 6.83 19.69 8.67
N ILE A 118 7.39 20.18 9.76
CA ILE A 118 7.84 21.58 9.89
C ILE A 118 9.36 21.60 9.77
N PRO A 119 9.95 22.21 8.72
CA PRO A 119 11.38 22.31 8.59
C PRO A 119 12.02 23.01 9.79
N ALA A 120 13.17 22.53 10.26
CA ALA A 120 13.88 23.15 11.39
C ALA A 120 14.23 24.63 11.12
N ALA A 121 14.45 24.99 9.86
CA ALA A 121 14.74 26.37 9.42
C ALA A 121 13.50 27.25 9.22
N ALA A 122 12.29 26.75 9.50
CA ALA A 122 11.06 27.54 9.34
C ALA A 122 11.07 28.75 10.28
N LYS A 123 10.76 29.94 9.72
CA LYS A 123 10.79 31.19 10.49
C LYS A 123 9.66 31.33 11.52
N ASN A 124 8.52 30.69 11.27
CA ASN A 124 7.32 30.80 12.08
C ASN A 124 6.89 29.41 12.59
N GLN A 125 7.79 28.73 13.30
CA GLN A 125 7.54 27.34 13.75
C GLN A 125 6.31 27.23 14.66
N GLU A 126 6.08 28.17 15.57
CA GLU A 126 4.92 28.11 16.47
C GLU A 126 3.61 28.27 15.70
N LEU A 127 3.55 29.20 14.74
CA LEU A 127 2.36 29.36 13.90
C LEU A 127 2.13 28.10 13.02
N ALA A 128 3.20 27.47 12.53
CA ALA A 128 3.08 26.22 11.78
C ALA A 128 2.54 25.07 12.67
N LYS A 129 2.98 24.99 13.92
CA LYS A 129 2.43 24.02 14.89
C LYS A 129 0.96 24.30 15.20
N GLU A 130 0.55 25.56 15.32
CA GLU A 130 -0.84 25.97 15.50
C GLU A 130 -1.69 25.54 14.29
N PHE A 131 -1.18 25.78 13.08
CA PHE A 131 -1.84 25.33 11.85
C PHE A 131 -2.01 23.80 11.83
N LEU A 132 -0.98 23.03 12.19
CA LEU A 132 -1.10 21.57 12.27
C LEU A 132 -2.15 21.13 13.32
N ARG A 133 -2.21 21.81 14.48
CA ARG A 133 -3.26 21.53 15.46
C ARG A 133 -4.66 21.83 14.92
N PHE A 134 -4.81 22.93 14.17
CA PHE A 134 -6.08 23.28 13.52
C PHE A 134 -6.50 22.23 12.51
N LEU A 135 -5.57 21.67 11.71
CA LEU A 135 -5.88 20.59 10.76
C LEU A 135 -6.51 19.36 11.44
N TYR A 136 -6.18 19.11 12.71
CA TYR A 136 -6.75 18.00 13.49
C TYR A 136 -7.98 18.39 14.34
N SER A 137 -8.53 19.59 14.14
CA SER A 137 -9.80 19.96 14.75
C SER A 137 -10.98 19.25 14.06
N ASP A 138 -12.08 19.03 14.78
CA ASP A 138 -13.27 18.38 14.23
C ASP A 138 -13.83 19.14 13.01
N GLU A 139 -13.75 20.47 13.01
CA GLU A 139 -14.14 21.32 11.89
C GLU A 139 -13.29 21.00 10.64
N SER A 140 -11.98 20.97 10.78
CA SER A 140 -11.07 20.70 9.66
C SER A 140 -11.18 19.26 9.19
N VAL A 141 -11.27 18.29 10.09
CA VAL A 141 -11.49 16.87 9.77
C VAL A 141 -12.76 16.68 8.96
N SER A 142 -13.87 17.30 9.38
CA SER A 142 -15.15 17.21 8.67
C SER A 142 -15.07 17.86 7.28
N ALA A 143 -14.49 19.06 7.18
CA ALA A 143 -14.35 19.76 5.91
C ALA A 143 -13.45 19.02 4.92
N PHE A 144 -12.35 18.44 5.41
CA PHE A 144 -11.44 17.63 4.60
C PHE A 144 -12.11 16.37 4.07
N ALA A 145 -12.84 15.66 4.93
CA ALA A 145 -13.58 14.46 4.55
C ALA A 145 -14.66 14.76 3.49
N GLU A 146 -15.41 15.85 3.65
CA GLU A 146 -16.43 16.29 2.69
C GLU A 146 -15.84 16.62 1.32
N ALA A 147 -14.65 17.25 1.30
CA ALA A 147 -13.99 17.66 0.07
C ALA A 147 -13.23 16.54 -0.66
N SER A 148 -12.68 15.57 0.08
CA SER A 148 -11.76 14.58 -0.46
C SER A 148 -12.19 13.12 -0.32
N GLY A 149 -13.17 12.83 0.56
CA GLY A 149 -13.51 11.47 0.96
C GLY A 149 -12.43 10.75 1.78
N ALA A 150 -11.33 11.44 2.09
CA ALA A 150 -10.24 10.89 2.89
C ALA A 150 -10.36 11.31 4.36
N LEU A 151 -9.67 10.58 5.24
CA LEU A 151 -9.63 10.87 6.67
C LEU A 151 -8.22 11.14 7.15
N TYR A 152 -8.09 12.03 8.13
CA TYR A 152 -6.87 12.12 8.92
C TYR A 152 -6.67 10.85 9.75
N ALA A 153 -5.42 10.43 9.93
CA ALA A 153 -5.06 9.24 10.70
C ALA A 153 -5.23 9.47 12.22
N THR A 154 -6.47 9.68 12.65
CA THR A 154 -6.84 9.82 14.07
C THR A 154 -7.96 8.85 14.42
N LYS A 155 -8.00 8.42 15.68
CA LYS A 155 -9.00 7.46 16.17
C LYS A 155 -10.44 7.97 16.06
N SER A 156 -10.65 9.29 16.09
CA SER A 156 -11.98 9.90 16.06
C SER A 156 -12.42 10.35 14.66
N ALA A 157 -11.50 10.44 13.68
CA ALA A 157 -11.80 11.06 12.40
C ALA A 157 -13.01 10.45 11.68
N ARG A 158 -13.15 9.12 11.72
CA ARG A 158 -14.27 8.42 11.09
C ARG A 158 -15.62 8.82 11.68
N GLU A 159 -15.73 8.89 13.00
CA GLU A 159 -16.98 9.30 13.67
C GLU A 159 -17.25 10.79 13.53
N VAL A 160 -16.21 11.64 13.61
CA VAL A 160 -16.32 13.09 13.41
C VAL A 160 -16.82 13.41 12.00
N ALA A 161 -16.34 12.68 11.00
CA ALA A 161 -16.67 12.91 9.59
C ALA A 161 -17.84 12.05 9.09
N LYS A 162 -18.51 11.28 9.91
CA LYS A 162 -19.52 10.29 9.53
C LYS A 162 -20.59 10.84 8.56
N ASP A 163 -21.13 12.02 8.84
CA ASP A 163 -22.18 12.64 8.04
C ASP A 163 -21.64 13.35 6.78
N LYS A 164 -20.32 13.32 6.57
CA LYS A 164 -19.61 13.94 5.44
C LYS A 164 -19.05 12.93 4.46
N LEU A 165 -18.97 11.69 4.85
CA LEU A 165 -18.51 10.58 4.01
C LEU A 165 -19.69 9.94 3.28
N SER A 166 -19.43 9.37 2.09
CA SER A 166 -20.37 8.43 1.50
C SER A 166 -20.50 7.19 2.39
N THR A 167 -21.63 6.48 2.27
CA THR A 167 -21.82 5.21 3.00
C THR A 167 -20.73 4.20 2.63
N ALA A 168 -20.31 4.15 1.37
CA ALA A 168 -19.26 3.27 0.90
C ALA A 168 -17.93 3.59 1.56
N ILE A 169 -17.47 4.85 1.54
CA ILE A 169 -16.22 5.26 2.20
C ILE A 169 -16.27 5.01 3.71
N TYR A 170 -17.37 5.37 4.38
CA TYR A 170 -17.51 5.10 5.81
C TYR A 170 -17.37 3.62 6.15
N ASN A 171 -17.97 2.74 5.32
CA ASN A 171 -17.90 1.30 5.51
C ASN A 171 -16.50 0.75 5.17
N MET A 172 -15.82 1.28 4.15
CA MET A 172 -14.44 0.88 3.83
C MET A 172 -13.47 1.12 5.00
N TYR A 173 -13.61 2.25 5.69
CA TYR A 173 -12.83 2.50 6.91
C TYR A 173 -13.20 1.57 8.07
N GLY A 174 -14.32 0.86 8.00
CA GLY A 174 -14.75 -0.16 8.96
C GLY A 174 -13.86 -1.40 9.01
N ILE A 175 -12.95 -1.59 8.04
CA ILE A 175 -12.00 -2.70 8.05
C ILE A 175 -11.14 -2.73 9.31
N TYR A 176 -10.91 -1.58 9.95
CA TYR A 176 -10.17 -1.47 11.21
C TYR A 176 -10.98 -1.88 12.44
N ASP A 177 -12.28 -2.09 12.31
CA ASP A 177 -13.16 -2.54 13.39
C ASP A 177 -13.12 -4.07 13.55
N GLU A 178 -12.51 -4.79 12.60
CA GLU A 178 -12.35 -6.23 12.69
C GLU A 178 -11.38 -6.61 13.82
N ALA A 179 -11.74 -7.64 14.60
CA ALA A 179 -10.99 -8.01 15.81
C ALA A 179 -9.53 -8.39 15.52
N ASN A 180 -9.25 -8.91 14.34
CA ASN A 180 -7.93 -9.39 13.93
C ASN A 180 -7.23 -8.42 12.96
N ALA A 181 -7.77 -7.20 12.75
CA ALA A 181 -7.13 -6.23 11.88
C ALA A 181 -5.88 -5.65 12.55
N SER A 182 -4.79 -5.57 11.80
CA SER A 182 -3.54 -4.90 12.19
C SER A 182 -3.07 -3.97 11.08
N SER A 183 -2.79 -2.71 11.45
CA SER A 183 -2.22 -1.73 10.53
C SER A 183 -0.80 -2.11 10.15
N LEU A 184 -0.50 -2.03 8.86
CA LEU A 184 0.80 -2.31 8.28
C LEU A 184 1.29 -1.11 7.49
N ILE A 185 2.45 -0.58 7.87
CA ILE A 185 3.11 0.51 7.16
C ILE A 185 4.46 0.03 6.66
N MET A 186 4.77 0.32 5.39
CA MET A 186 6.07 0.03 4.79
C MET A 186 6.66 1.30 4.16
N SER A 187 7.84 1.68 4.63
CA SER A 187 8.58 2.82 4.11
C SER A 187 10.07 2.50 4.09
N PHE A 188 10.70 2.62 2.94
CA PHE A 188 12.13 2.38 2.80
C PHE A 188 12.96 3.45 3.50
N SER A 189 14.06 3.03 4.10
CA SER A 189 15.11 3.92 4.57
C SER A 189 15.68 4.73 3.39
N ALA A 190 16.17 5.92 3.70
CA ALA A 190 16.76 6.78 2.66
C ALA A 190 17.99 6.12 2.03
N VAL A 191 18.09 6.19 0.72
CA VAL A 191 19.29 5.84 -0.02
C VAL A 191 20.20 7.05 -0.16
N PRO A 192 21.53 6.88 -0.27
CA PRO A 192 22.45 8.00 -0.55
C PRO A 192 22.11 8.74 -1.84
N ALA A 193 22.39 10.05 -1.89
CA ALA A 193 22.03 10.88 -3.05
C ALA A 193 22.68 10.43 -4.37
N ASP A 194 23.85 9.80 -4.29
CA ASP A 194 24.58 9.27 -5.46
C ASP A 194 24.16 7.85 -5.86
N CYS A 195 23.37 7.18 -5.03
CA CYS A 195 22.85 5.84 -5.32
C CYS A 195 21.88 5.91 -6.51
N LYS A 196 22.06 5.03 -7.50
CA LYS A 196 21.22 4.97 -8.69
C LYS A 196 20.04 4.01 -8.55
N ILE A 197 19.99 3.27 -7.46
CA ILE A 197 19.01 2.23 -7.23
C ILE A 197 17.76 2.83 -6.56
N ASN A 198 16.61 2.59 -7.15
CA ASN A 198 15.32 2.84 -6.52
C ASN A 198 14.77 1.50 -6.00
N PRO A 199 14.72 1.28 -4.68
CA PRO A 199 14.31 -0.01 -4.13
C PRO A 199 12.90 -0.42 -4.55
N LYS A 200 11.99 0.54 -4.79
CA LYS A 200 10.64 0.22 -5.28
C LYS A 200 10.67 -0.32 -6.70
N ASP A 201 11.50 0.26 -7.58
CA ASP A 201 11.60 -0.18 -8.97
C ASP A 201 12.18 -1.60 -9.04
N GLU A 202 13.19 -1.91 -8.22
CA GLU A 202 13.80 -3.25 -8.16
C GLU A 202 12.81 -4.33 -7.69
N ILE A 203 11.88 -3.95 -6.81
CA ILE A 203 10.89 -4.88 -6.29
C ILE A 203 9.69 -5.01 -7.23
N PHE A 204 9.17 -3.93 -7.78
CA PHE A 204 7.87 -3.96 -8.46
C PHE A 204 7.96 -4.12 -9.98
N ASN A 205 9.00 -3.60 -10.65
CA ASN A 205 9.11 -3.73 -12.10
C ASN A 205 9.22 -5.19 -12.59
N PRO A 206 9.89 -6.12 -11.87
CA PRO A 206 9.99 -7.51 -12.31
C PRO A 206 8.68 -8.30 -12.28
N ILE A 207 7.64 -7.82 -11.59
CA ILE A 207 6.37 -8.54 -11.43
C ILE A 207 5.80 -8.97 -12.79
N THR A 208 5.83 -8.09 -13.79
CA THR A 208 5.35 -8.41 -15.14
C THR A 208 6.12 -9.57 -15.76
N SER A 209 7.45 -9.55 -15.69
CA SER A 209 8.30 -10.63 -16.23
C SER A 209 8.08 -11.96 -15.49
N VAL A 210 7.85 -11.89 -14.17
CA VAL A 210 7.52 -13.09 -13.36
C VAL A 210 6.16 -13.66 -13.77
N MET A 211 5.15 -12.80 -13.95
CA MET A 211 3.81 -13.23 -14.36
C MET A 211 3.78 -13.82 -15.78
N ASN A 212 4.70 -13.41 -16.66
CA ASN A 212 4.82 -13.89 -18.03
C ASN A 212 5.81 -15.06 -18.20
N ASP A 213 6.30 -15.68 -17.12
CA ASP A 213 7.29 -16.75 -17.14
C ASP A 213 8.68 -16.37 -17.76
N GLU A 214 8.97 -15.08 -17.81
CA GLU A 214 10.26 -14.55 -18.30
C GLU A 214 11.33 -14.50 -17.20
N MET A 215 10.90 -14.56 -15.93
CA MET A 215 11.74 -14.54 -14.74
C MET A 215 11.15 -15.46 -13.67
N THR A 216 11.98 -16.20 -12.97
CA THR A 216 11.56 -17.02 -11.84
C THR A 216 11.42 -16.17 -10.56
N VAL A 217 10.62 -16.64 -9.60
CA VAL A 217 10.50 -16.00 -8.27
C VAL A 217 11.86 -15.93 -7.56
N VAL A 218 12.70 -16.96 -7.71
CA VAL A 218 14.04 -17.02 -7.11
C VAL A 218 14.97 -15.96 -7.72
N GLU A 219 14.97 -15.82 -9.04
CA GLU A 219 15.73 -14.77 -9.74
C GLU A 219 15.25 -13.37 -9.33
N TRP A 220 13.93 -13.17 -9.23
CA TRP A 220 13.38 -11.91 -8.75
C TRP A 220 13.91 -11.55 -7.36
N ALA A 221 13.78 -12.47 -6.39
CA ALA A 221 14.24 -12.26 -5.03
C ALA A 221 15.75 -12.00 -4.96
N GLN A 222 16.55 -12.74 -5.73
CA GLN A 222 17.99 -12.55 -5.77
C GLN A 222 18.40 -11.20 -6.37
N ASN A 223 17.75 -10.77 -7.45
CA ASN A 223 18.01 -9.46 -8.06
C ASN A 223 17.74 -8.31 -7.07
N VAL A 224 16.69 -8.42 -6.26
CA VAL A 224 16.41 -7.43 -5.21
C VAL A 224 17.49 -7.46 -4.12
N GLU A 225 17.92 -8.64 -3.67
CA GLU A 225 19.03 -8.75 -2.69
C GLU A 225 20.33 -8.17 -3.22
N ASP A 226 20.66 -8.39 -4.48
CA ASP A 226 21.86 -7.82 -5.12
C ASP A 226 21.78 -6.29 -5.19
N ALA A 227 20.60 -5.74 -5.51
CA ALA A 227 20.34 -4.30 -5.47
C ALA A 227 20.47 -3.74 -4.04
N PHE A 228 19.94 -4.43 -3.05
CA PHE A 228 20.07 -4.04 -1.64
C PHE A 228 21.51 -4.10 -1.15
N ALA A 229 22.30 -5.08 -1.61
CA ALA A 229 23.73 -5.14 -1.32
C ALA A 229 24.47 -3.90 -1.85
N GLN A 230 24.13 -3.43 -3.05
CA GLN A 230 24.70 -2.19 -3.58
C GLN A 230 24.26 -0.97 -2.77
N ILE A 231 22.98 -0.86 -2.36
CA ILE A 231 22.52 0.23 -1.48
C ILE A 231 23.32 0.25 -0.17
N ARG A 232 23.54 -0.90 0.47
CA ARG A 232 24.35 -1.01 1.69
C ARG A 232 25.79 -0.53 1.46
N ALA A 233 26.40 -0.92 0.32
CA ALA A 233 27.75 -0.47 -0.03
C ALA A 233 27.82 1.05 -0.24
N ASP A 234 26.84 1.64 -0.91
CA ASP A 234 26.75 3.09 -1.10
C ASP A 234 26.51 3.85 0.23
N GLN A 235 25.71 3.27 1.14
CA GLN A 235 25.49 3.82 2.48
C GLN A 235 26.78 3.81 3.32
N GLU A 236 27.61 2.76 3.22
CA GLU A 236 28.91 2.68 3.90
C GLU A 236 29.89 3.71 3.32
N ALA A 237 29.91 3.88 2.00
CA ALA A 237 30.77 4.85 1.34
C ALA A 237 30.43 6.33 1.65
N ALA A 238 29.18 6.60 2.04
CA ALA A 238 28.67 7.93 2.37
C ALA A 238 28.93 8.33 3.84
N LYS A 239 29.42 7.43 4.69
CA LYS A 239 29.76 7.70 6.10
C LYS A 239 31.15 8.35 6.23
#